data_8568596e7202954cdf9a636dbb30b1fc
#
_entry.id   8568596e7202954cdf9a636dbb30b1fc
#
_cell.length_a   1.000
_cell.length_b   1.000
_cell.length_c   1.000
_cell.angle_alpha   90.00
_cell.angle_beta   90.00
_cell.angle_gamma   90.00
#
_symmetry.space_group_name_H-M   'P 1'
#
loop_
_entity.id
_entity.type
_entity.pdbx_description
1 polymer ?
#
loop_
_entity_poly.entity_id
_entity_poly.type
_entity_poly.pdbx_seq_one_letter_code
_entity_poly.pdbx_strand_id
1 'polypeptide(L)'
;MANFTYATLTTAIQNYTEVGTSVFTSTITDQFIENAEERIFRDVNIDAYRYFDTAALIVGQTTYNTPTSSLVTRALKLTDSSSNMWYLQKVDQTMLDEYSQDKSTTAAYAKPRYYAMYDGGSGTTDGYWKIAPAPDVAYTVEAEYIKMPTGLDSSSPTSTFISKYFGNGLLYACLVEAFGFLKGPMDMLTYYEQRYKQEVDKFGLEQIGRRRRGDYTSGTIRIPLNTPSTTDAGLTK
;
A
#
# COMPACT_ATOMS: atom_id res chain seq x y z
N MET A 1 6.25 20.31 9.02
CA MET A 1 6.30 19.44 7.86
C MET A 1 5.87 20.25 6.64
N ALA A 2 6.57 20.14 5.51
CA ALA A 2 6.14 20.78 4.29
C ALA A 2 4.87 20.07 3.79
N ASN A 3 3.83 20.83 3.54
CA ASN A 3 2.58 20.35 2.96
C ASN A 3 2.53 20.88 1.52
N PHE A 4 2.63 19.98 0.56
CA PHE A 4 2.62 20.35 -0.84
C PHE A 4 1.27 20.07 -1.49
N THR A 5 0.80 21.03 -2.27
CA THR A 5 -0.17 20.82 -3.34
C THR A 5 0.60 20.55 -4.63
N TYR A 6 -0.08 20.07 -5.67
CA TYR A 6 0.54 19.90 -6.99
C TYR A 6 1.27 21.18 -7.45
N ALA A 7 0.60 22.33 -7.40
CA ALA A 7 1.17 23.61 -7.85
C ALA A 7 2.40 24.03 -7.04
N THR A 8 2.37 23.87 -5.71
CA THR A 8 3.50 24.25 -4.85
C THR A 8 4.68 23.28 -5.00
N LEU A 9 4.41 21.99 -5.22
CA LEU A 9 5.45 20.99 -5.47
C LEU A 9 6.15 21.25 -6.82
N THR A 10 5.36 21.47 -7.88
CA THR A 10 5.87 21.82 -9.22
C THR A 10 6.75 23.05 -9.18
N THR A 11 6.30 24.11 -8.51
CA THR A 11 7.07 25.34 -8.33
C THR A 11 8.36 25.07 -7.54
N ALA A 12 8.31 24.23 -6.51
CA ALA A 12 9.51 23.88 -5.75
C ALA A 12 10.50 23.11 -6.64
N ILE A 13 10.07 22.11 -7.40
CA ILE A 13 10.94 21.36 -8.33
C ILE A 13 11.63 22.31 -9.31
N GLN A 14 10.88 23.22 -9.92
CA GLN A 14 11.41 24.22 -10.87
C GLN A 14 12.46 25.16 -10.20
N ASN A 15 12.18 25.62 -9.00
CA ASN A 15 13.09 26.49 -8.26
C ASN A 15 14.40 25.78 -7.86
N TYR A 16 14.33 24.52 -7.45
CA TYR A 16 15.52 23.74 -7.06
C TYR A 16 16.39 23.34 -8.25
N THR A 17 15.77 23.18 -9.42
CA THR A 17 16.49 22.80 -10.64
C THR A 17 16.86 23.99 -11.51
N GLU A 18 16.33 25.19 -11.20
CA GLU A 18 16.46 26.43 -12.00
C GLU A 18 15.92 26.25 -13.45
N VAL A 19 14.95 25.36 -13.63
CA VAL A 19 14.39 24.98 -14.93
C VAL A 19 12.93 25.38 -15.01
N GLY A 20 12.57 26.12 -16.07
CA GLY A 20 11.20 26.61 -16.26
C GLY A 20 10.28 25.60 -16.93
N THR A 21 9.01 26.01 -17.08
CA THR A 21 7.91 25.22 -17.68
C THR A 21 8.11 24.86 -19.13
N SER A 22 9.04 25.50 -19.84
CA SER A 22 9.40 25.18 -21.23
C SER A 22 10.09 23.82 -21.37
N VAL A 23 10.80 23.39 -20.32
CA VAL A 23 11.46 22.07 -20.26
C VAL A 23 10.67 21.11 -19.39
N PHE A 24 10.26 21.56 -18.22
CA PHE A 24 9.38 20.78 -17.33
C PHE A 24 7.92 21.09 -17.64
N THR A 25 7.41 20.45 -18.69
CA THR A 25 5.99 20.48 -18.99
C THR A 25 5.18 19.79 -17.88
N SER A 26 3.87 20.04 -17.82
CA SER A 26 2.99 19.36 -16.85
C SER A 26 3.12 17.85 -16.94
N THR A 27 3.13 17.29 -18.15
CA THR A 27 3.27 15.84 -18.35
C THR A 27 4.56 15.27 -17.79
N ILE A 28 5.68 15.98 -17.95
CA ILE A 28 6.99 15.53 -17.41
C ILE A 28 7.00 15.65 -15.88
N THR A 29 6.42 16.71 -15.35
CA THR A 29 6.33 16.90 -13.89
C THR A 29 5.40 15.87 -13.26
N ASP A 30 4.27 15.55 -13.90
CA ASP A 30 3.36 14.50 -13.46
C ASP A 30 4.08 13.15 -13.38
N GLN A 31 4.90 12.83 -14.38
CA GLN A 31 5.69 11.60 -14.38
C GLN A 31 6.73 11.55 -13.24
N PHE A 32 7.39 12.68 -12.94
CA PHE A 32 8.31 12.72 -11.80
C PHE A 32 7.59 12.49 -10.47
N ILE A 33 6.40 13.09 -10.32
CA ILE A 33 5.59 12.95 -9.10
C ILE A 33 5.07 11.52 -8.98
N GLU A 34 4.55 10.96 -10.07
CA GLU A 34 4.06 9.58 -10.10
C GLU A 34 5.16 8.57 -9.71
N ASN A 35 6.33 8.66 -10.37
CA ASN A 35 7.48 7.81 -10.05
C ASN A 35 7.92 7.96 -8.59
N ALA A 36 7.93 9.21 -8.08
CA ALA A 36 8.31 9.48 -6.70
C ALA A 36 7.30 8.91 -5.69
N GLU A 37 5.99 9.08 -5.92
CA GLU A 37 4.95 8.53 -5.05
C GLU A 37 4.94 7.01 -5.07
N GLU A 38 5.11 6.40 -6.25
CA GLU A 38 5.21 4.94 -6.40
C GLU A 38 6.44 4.38 -5.66
N ARG A 39 7.58 5.05 -5.78
CA ARG A 39 8.79 4.70 -5.04
C ARG A 39 8.58 4.75 -3.53
N ILE A 40 8.01 5.84 -3.01
CA ILE A 40 7.72 6.00 -1.59
C ILE A 40 6.75 4.93 -1.11
N PHE A 41 5.73 4.61 -1.89
CA PHE A 41 4.76 3.57 -1.58
C PHE A 41 5.41 2.18 -1.45
N ARG A 42 6.44 1.90 -2.24
CA ARG A 42 7.20 0.63 -2.16
C ARG A 42 8.20 0.61 -1.01
N ASP A 43 8.83 1.75 -0.75
CA ASP A 43 9.87 1.85 0.29
C ASP A 43 9.28 1.85 1.71
N VAL A 44 8.07 2.42 1.89
CA VAL A 44 7.44 2.56 3.20
C VAL A 44 6.07 1.93 3.23
N ASN A 45 5.85 1.02 4.18
CA ASN A 45 4.54 0.45 4.40
C ASN A 45 3.64 1.44 5.17
N ILE A 46 2.82 2.20 4.44
CA ILE A 46 1.96 3.26 4.96
C ILE A 46 0.60 2.69 5.33
N ASP A 47 0.21 2.83 6.60
CA ASP A 47 -1.07 2.29 7.12
C ASP A 47 -2.30 3.03 6.56
N ALA A 48 -2.14 4.26 6.12
CA ALA A 48 -3.21 5.04 5.49
C ALA A 48 -3.69 4.46 4.16
N TYR A 49 -2.94 3.55 3.54
CA TYR A 49 -3.30 2.86 2.30
C TYR A 49 -3.95 1.50 2.54
N ARG A 50 -4.35 1.23 3.78
CA ARG A 50 -5.18 0.11 4.15
C ARG A 50 -6.64 0.50 4.02
N TYR A 51 -7.36 -0.19 3.16
CA TYR A 51 -8.76 0.05 2.87
C TYR A 51 -9.62 -1.12 3.34
N PHE A 52 -10.88 -0.81 3.60
CA PHE A 52 -11.89 -1.76 4.02
C PHE A 52 -13.12 -1.56 3.14
N ASP A 53 -13.49 -2.56 2.36
CA ASP A 53 -14.71 -2.54 1.57
C ASP A 53 -15.64 -3.65 2.02
N THR A 54 -16.93 -3.38 1.99
CA THR A 54 -17.98 -4.34 2.36
C THR A 54 -18.85 -4.68 1.15
N ALA A 55 -19.14 -5.95 0.99
CA ALA A 55 -20.04 -6.45 -0.03
C ALA A 55 -20.88 -7.62 0.51
N ALA A 56 -22.01 -7.89 -0.14
CA ALA A 56 -22.82 -9.07 0.17
C ALA A 56 -22.33 -10.27 -0.64
N LEU A 57 -22.18 -11.43 -0.01
CA LEU A 57 -21.98 -12.69 -0.71
C LEU A 57 -23.32 -13.20 -1.23
N ILE A 58 -23.28 -13.77 -2.42
CA ILE A 58 -24.45 -14.37 -3.08
C ILE A 58 -24.45 -15.88 -2.81
N VAL A 59 -25.60 -16.41 -2.43
CA VAL A 59 -25.77 -17.86 -2.19
C VAL A 59 -25.33 -18.68 -3.40
N GLY A 60 -24.48 -19.66 -3.18
CA GLY A 60 -23.93 -20.52 -4.22
C GLY A 60 -22.81 -19.91 -5.08
N GLN A 61 -22.54 -18.62 -4.99
CA GLN A 61 -21.44 -18.00 -5.73
C GLN A 61 -20.12 -18.19 -4.99
N THR A 62 -19.11 -18.67 -5.70
CA THR A 62 -17.76 -18.91 -5.12
C THR A 62 -16.73 -17.88 -5.54
N THR A 63 -16.95 -17.15 -6.64
CA THR A 63 -15.97 -16.24 -7.24
C THR A 63 -16.42 -14.80 -7.10
N TYR A 64 -15.54 -13.94 -6.58
CA TYR A 64 -15.78 -12.51 -6.34
C TYR A 64 -14.57 -11.71 -6.79
N ASN A 65 -14.80 -10.66 -7.57
CA ASN A 65 -13.73 -9.78 -8.02
C ASN A 65 -13.09 -9.05 -6.85
N THR A 66 -11.78 -8.84 -6.93
CA THR A 66 -11.08 -7.95 -5.99
C THR A 66 -11.49 -6.49 -6.24
N PRO A 67 -11.44 -5.62 -5.23
CA PRO A 67 -11.62 -4.19 -5.44
C PRO A 67 -10.59 -3.64 -6.43
N THR A 68 -11.00 -2.66 -7.25
CA THR A 68 -10.13 -2.03 -8.24
C THR A 68 -8.88 -1.42 -7.59
N SER A 69 -7.72 -1.61 -8.20
CA SER A 69 -6.40 -1.17 -7.70
C SER A 69 -5.99 -1.83 -6.38
N SER A 70 -6.58 -2.97 -6.04
CA SER A 70 -6.17 -3.78 -4.89
C SER A 70 -4.86 -4.48 -5.20
N LEU A 71 -3.80 -4.18 -4.43
CA LEU A 71 -2.50 -4.83 -4.58
C LEU A 71 -2.38 -6.10 -3.74
N VAL A 72 -2.81 -6.04 -2.49
CA VAL A 72 -2.67 -7.14 -1.55
C VAL A 72 -3.91 -7.23 -0.66
N THR A 73 -4.63 -8.35 -0.74
CA THR A 73 -5.67 -8.68 0.24
C THR A 73 -5.02 -9.16 1.53
N ARG A 74 -5.34 -8.51 2.64
CA ARG A 74 -4.85 -8.85 3.98
C ARG A 74 -5.71 -9.87 4.67
N ALA A 75 -7.03 -9.62 4.68
CA ALA A 75 -7.99 -10.47 5.35
C ALA A 75 -9.37 -10.34 4.70
N LEU A 76 -10.13 -11.41 4.76
CA LEU A 76 -11.57 -11.41 4.46
C LEU A 76 -12.30 -11.80 5.75
N LYS A 77 -13.15 -10.91 6.24
CA LYS A 77 -13.99 -11.13 7.41
C LYS A 77 -15.43 -11.28 6.95
N LEU A 78 -16.11 -12.32 7.40
CA LEU A 78 -17.52 -12.53 7.15
C LEU A 78 -18.34 -12.21 8.41
N THR A 79 -19.54 -11.68 8.17
CA THR A 79 -20.54 -11.41 9.22
C THR A 79 -21.87 -12.04 8.78
N ASP A 80 -22.51 -12.75 9.69
CA ASP A 80 -23.83 -13.30 9.46
C ASP A 80 -24.95 -12.33 9.88
N SER A 81 -26.20 -12.69 9.64
CA SER A 81 -27.38 -11.91 10.01
C SER A 81 -27.54 -11.72 11.53
N SER A 82 -26.90 -12.55 12.33
CA SER A 82 -26.86 -12.47 13.80
C SER A 82 -25.66 -11.70 14.33
N SER A 83 -24.91 -11.03 13.45
CA SER A 83 -23.69 -10.26 13.80
C SER A 83 -22.53 -11.10 14.31
N ASN A 84 -22.54 -12.42 14.10
CA ASN A 84 -21.37 -13.24 14.37
C ASN A 84 -20.34 -13.03 13.28
N MET A 85 -19.07 -12.85 13.68
CA MET A 85 -17.97 -12.53 12.79
C MET A 85 -16.90 -13.63 12.82
N TRP A 86 -16.31 -13.94 11.65
CA TRP A 86 -15.14 -14.82 11.54
C TRP A 86 -14.28 -14.43 10.34
N TYR A 87 -13.02 -14.78 10.38
CA TYR A 87 -12.10 -14.58 9.28
C TYR A 87 -12.03 -15.84 8.41
N LEU A 88 -11.96 -15.64 7.09
CA LEU A 88 -11.64 -16.71 6.16
C LEU A 88 -10.14 -17.01 6.23
N GLN A 89 -9.80 -18.28 6.21
CA GLN A 89 -8.41 -18.71 6.15
C GLN A 89 -7.93 -18.66 4.70
N LYS A 90 -6.82 -17.96 4.45
CA LYS A 90 -6.16 -17.99 3.14
C LYS A 90 -5.50 -19.35 2.94
N VAL A 91 -5.79 -19.97 1.80
CA VAL A 91 -5.23 -21.28 1.40
C VAL A 91 -4.65 -21.19 0.00
N ASP A 92 -3.92 -22.22 -0.40
CA ASP A 92 -3.44 -22.35 -1.77
C ASP A 92 -4.57 -22.63 -2.76
N GLN A 93 -4.39 -22.21 -4.02
CA GLN A 93 -5.38 -22.38 -5.08
C GLN A 93 -5.70 -23.86 -5.31
N THR A 94 -4.67 -24.70 -5.38
CA THR A 94 -4.82 -26.15 -5.60
C THR A 94 -5.66 -26.80 -4.51
N MET A 95 -5.34 -26.46 -3.23
CA MET A 95 -6.09 -26.96 -2.08
C MET A 95 -7.57 -26.55 -2.14
N LEU A 96 -7.84 -25.29 -2.53
CA LEU A 96 -9.21 -24.81 -2.62
C LEU A 96 -9.97 -25.51 -3.75
N ASP A 97 -9.34 -25.72 -4.90
CA ASP A 97 -9.94 -26.38 -6.05
C ASP A 97 -10.24 -27.85 -5.76
N GLU A 98 -9.31 -28.58 -5.15
CA GLU A 98 -9.54 -29.95 -4.67
C GLU A 98 -10.70 -30.00 -3.66
N TYR A 99 -10.71 -29.08 -2.71
CA TYR A 99 -11.78 -29.01 -1.70
C TYR A 99 -13.16 -28.70 -2.31
N SER A 100 -13.21 -27.95 -3.41
CA SER A 100 -14.46 -27.50 -4.07
C SER A 100 -14.93 -28.39 -5.21
N GLN A 101 -14.17 -29.43 -5.62
CA GLN A 101 -14.36 -30.20 -6.83
C GLN A 101 -15.76 -30.87 -6.93
N ASP A 102 -16.29 -31.37 -5.81
CA ASP A 102 -17.57 -32.12 -5.82
C ASP A 102 -18.77 -31.31 -5.30
N LYS A 103 -18.67 -29.99 -5.24
CA LYS A 103 -19.60 -29.13 -4.49
C LYS A 103 -20.44 -28.19 -5.38
N SER A 104 -20.82 -28.64 -6.56
CA SER A 104 -21.66 -27.88 -7.48
C SER A 104 -23.15 -27.92 -7.15
N THR A 105 -23.59 -28.73 -6.18
CA THR A 105 -24.99 -28.89 -5.79
C THR A 105 -25.31 -28.02 -4.56
N THR A 106 -26.55 -27.56 -4.46
CA THR A 106 -27.08 -26.80 -3.32
C THR A 106 -26.89 -27.51 -1.97
N ALA A 107 -26.86 -28.85 -1.97
CA ALA A 107 -26.62 -29.67 -0.78
C ALA A 107 -25.16 -29.51 -0.22
N ALA A 108 -24.25 -28.98 -1.03
CA ALA A 108 -22.86 -28.75 -0.63
C ALA A 108 -22.60 -27.32 -0.17
N TYR A 109 -23.59 -26.44 -0.23
CA TYR A 109 -23.43 -25.07 0.27
C TYR A 109 -23.36 -25.09 1.79
N ALA A 110 -22.43 -24.30 2.32
CA ALA A 110 -22.21 -24.20 3.75
C ALA A 110 -21.56 -22.86 4.10
N LYS A 111 -21.41 -22.61 5.39
CA LYS A 111 -20.69 -21.46 5.90
C LYS A 111 -19.26 -21.41 5.36
N PRO A 112 -18.87 -20.35 4.63
CA PRO A 112 -17.51 -20.23 4.06
C PRO A 112 -16.43 -20.18 5.14
N ARG A 113 -15.31 -20.85 4.87
CA ARG A 113 -14.17 -20.93 5.80
C ARG A 113 -12.82 -20.58 5.15
N TYR A 114 -12.71 -20.84 3.84
CA TYR A 114 -11.44 -20.72 3.11
C TYR A 114 -11.59 -19.76 1.95
N TYR A 115 -10.49 -19.14 1.57
CA TYR A 115 -10.39 -18.39 0.33
C TYR A 115 -9.01 -18.54 -0.31
N ALA A 116 -8.95 -18.47 -1.61
CA ALA A 116 -7.71 -18.33 -2.38
C ALA A 116 -7.80 -17.11 -3.29
N MET A 117 -6.65 -16.53 -3.59
CA MET A 117 -6.53 -15.42 -4.54
C MET A 117 -6.08 -15.96 -5.89
N TYR A 118 -6.67 -15.40 -6.93
CA TYR A 118 -6.32 -15.67 -8.31
C TYR A 118 -6.00 -14.34 -8.97
N ASP A 119 -4.74 -14.20 -9.43
CA ASP A 119 -4.28 -13.06 -10.21
C ASP A 119 -4.57 -13.35 -11.69
N GLY A 120 -5.03 -12.37 -12.44
CA GLY A 120 -5.34 -12.54 -13.83
C GLY A 120 -6.81 -12.74 -14.09
N GLY A 121 -7.61 -11.77 -13.73
CA GLY A 121 -8.99 -11.69 -14.14
C GLY A 121 -9.14 -11.40 -15.64
N SER A 122 -10.34 -11.61 -16.16
CA SER A 122 -10.71 -11.29 -17.53
C SER A 122 -10.68 -9.78 -17.77
N GLY A 123 -9.57 -9.23 -18.22
CA GLY A 123 -9.41 -7.94 -18.92
C GLY A 123 -9.79 -6.65 -18.19
N THR A 124 -10.55 -6.70 -17.10
CA THR A 124 -11.08 -5.50 -16.40
C THR A 124 -10.99 -5.57 -14.88
N THR A 125 -10.45 -6.65 -14.33
CA THR A 125 -10.33 -6.85 -12.87
C THR A 125 -8.89 -7.20 -12.51
N ASP A 126 -8.42 -6.65 -11.40
CA ASP A 126 -7.05 -6.88 -10.89
C ASP A 126 -6.88 -8.27 -10.25
N GLY A 127 -7.88 -9.16 -10.39
CA GLY A 127 -7.92 -10.50 -9.85
C GLY A 127 -9.27 -10.85 -9.22
N TYR A 128 -9.37 -12.03 -8.63
CA TYR A 128 -10.59 -12.47 -7.94
C TYR A 128 -10.26 -13.35 -6.73
N TRP A 129 -11.18 -13.38 -5.78
CA TRP A 129 -11.18 -14.34 -4.68
C TRP A 129 -12.10 -15.51 -5.03
N LYS A 130 -11.65 -16.71 -4.78
CA LYS A 130 -12.51 -17.88 -4.74
C LYS A 130 -12.70 -18.28 -3.29
N ILE A 131 -13.95 -18.50 -2.90
CA ILE A 131 -14.36 -18.80 -1.53
C ILE A 131 -14.92 -20.22 -1.47
N ALA A 132 -14.60 -20.94 -0.42
CA ALA A 132 -15.11 -22.28 -0.20
C ALA A 132 -15.41 -22.56 1.29
N PRO A 133 -16.48 -23.35 1.56
CA PRO A 133 -17.56 -23.78 0.67
C PRO A 133 -18.34 -22.62 0.05
N ALA A 134 -19.14 -22.90 -1.00
CA ALA A 134 -20.08 -21.91 -1.52
C ALA A 134 -21.05 -21.48 -0.42
N PRO A 135 -21.36 -20.16 -0.30
CA PRO A 135 -22.23 -19.64 0.74
C PRO A 135 -23.63 -20.27 0.70
N ASP A 136 -24.12 -20.73 1.85
CA ASP A 136 -25.48 -21.27 2.06
C ASP A 136 -26.51 -20.16 2.29
N VAL A 137 -26.09 -19.03 2.81
CA VAL A 137 -26.90 -17.81 3.02
C VAL A 137 -26.11 -16.58 2.58
N ALA A 138 -26.79 -15.45 2.47
CA ALA A 138 -26.12 -14.17 2.21
C ALA A 138 -25.35 -13.72 3.47
N TYR A 139 -24.04 -13.68 3.37
CA TYR A 139 -23.13 -13.12 4.37
C TYR A 139 -22.63 -11.76 3.91
N THR A 140 -22.28 -10.88 4.83
CA THR A 140 -21.54 -9.66 4.53
C THR A 140 -20.04 -9.96 4.60
N VAL A 141 -19.33 -9.76 3.51
CA VAL A 141 -17.86 -9.81 3.49
C VAL A 141 -17.31 -8.40 3.70
N GLU A 142 -16.34 -8.27 4.59
CA GLU A 142 -15.48 -7.09 4.73
C GLU A 142 -14.08 -7.50 4.30
N ALA A 143 -13.61 -6.91 3.21
CA ALA A 143 -12.29 -7.13 2.68
C ALA A 143 -11.33 -6.06 3.20
N GLU A 144 -10.26 -6.49 3.85
CA GLU A 144 -9.14 -5.64 4.23
C GLU A 144 -8.03 -5.80 3.17
N TYR A 145 -7.63 -4.71 2.53
CA TYR A 145 -6.63 -4.74 1.46
C TYR A 145 -5.79 -3.48 1.41
N ILE A 146 -4.64 -3.57 0.75
CA ILE A 146 -3.79 -2.43 0.42
C ILE A 146 -4.13 -2.01 -1.02
N LYS A 147 -4.45 -0.75 -1.18
CA LYS A 147 -4.78 -0.16 -2.47
C LYS A 147 -3.67 0.79 -2.92
N MET A 148 -3.34 0.75 -4.21
CA MET A 148 -2.51 1.77 -4.83
C MET A 148 -3.23 3.12 -4.71
N PRO A 149 -2.62 4.14 -4.10
CA PRO A 149 -3.25 5.45 -3.99
C PRO A 149 -3.36 6.12 -5.36
N THR A 150 -4.36 6.99 -5.51
CA THR A 150 -4.39 7.93 -6.63
C THR A 150 -3.28 8.95 -6.40
N GLY A 151 -2.36 9.05 -7.34
CA GLY A 151 -1.23 9.97 -7.28
C GLY A 151 -1.65 11.44 -7.36
N LEU A 152 -0.74 12.32 -7.00
CA LEU A 152 -0.89 13.77 -7.13
C LEU A 152 -0.57 14.17 -8.57
N ASP A 153 -1.56 14.69 -9.29
CA ASP A 153 -1.39 15.15 -10.67
C ASP A 153 -2.00 16.55 -10.91
N SER A 154 -1.88 17.04 -12.13
CA SER A 154 -2.42 18.35 -12.54
C SER A 154 -3.94 18.42 -12.54
N SER A 155 -4.65 17.29 -12.62
CA SER A 155 -6.10 17.20 -12.77
C SER A 155 -6.82 16.81 -11.47
N SER A 156 -6.15 16.10 -10.55
CA SER A 156 -6.72 15.58 -9.28
C SER A 156 -5.60 15.04 -8.40
N PRO A 157 -5.80 14.80 -7.13
CA PRO A 157 -6.41 15.62 -6.09
C PRO A 157 -5.48 16.79 -5.71
N THR A 158 -5.98 17.78 -5.00
CA THR A 158 -5.16 18.94 -4.56
C THR A 158 -4.04 18.56 -3.59
N SER A 159 -4.11 17.39 -2.96
CA SER A 159 -3.07 16.84 -2.07
C SER A 159 -3.31 15.36 -1.80
N THR A 160 -2.23 14.59 -1.64
CA THR A 160 -2.24 13.19 -1.24
C THR A 160 -1.81 13.02 0.22
N PHE A 161 -1.92 11.82 0.76
CA PHE A 161 -1.37 11.54 2.10
C PHE A 161 0.14 11.80 2.15
N ILE A 162 0.85 11.36 1.11
CA ILE A 162 2.32 11.56 0.99
C ILE A 162 2.63 13.05 0.94
N SER A 163 1.95 13.82 0.09
CA SER A 163 2.22 15.25 -0.07
C SER A 163 1.96 16.06 1.20
N LYS A 164 1.02 15.60 2.06
CA LYS A 164 0.71 16.24 3.35
C LYS A 164 1.69 15.88 4.47
N TYR A 165 1.99 14.59 4.60
CA TYR A 165 2.69 14.10 5.79
C TYR A 165 4.14 13.70 5.51
N PHE A 166 4.51 13.60 4.25
CA PHE A 166 5.87 13.27 3.83
C PHE A 166 6.40 14.20 2.71
N GLY A 167 6.00 15.47 2.74
CA GLY A 167 6.28 16.43 1.67
C GLY A 167 7.76 16.59 1.35
N ASN A 168 8.65 16.64 2.33
CA ASN A 168 10.09 16.75 2.07
C ASN A 168 10.65 15.52 1.37
N GLY A 169 10.23 14.33 1.77
CA GLY A 169 10.63 13.09 1.10
C GLY A 169 10.11 13.03 -0.34
N LEU A 170 8.88 13.46 -0.56
CA LEU A 170 8.30 13.55 -1.90
C LEU A 170 9.10 14.54 -2.77
N LEU A 171 9.42 15.73 -2.25
CA LEU A 171 10.23 16.70 -2.98
C LEU A 171 11.60 16.14 -3.35
N TYR A 172 12.31 15.51 -2.41
CA TYR A 172 13.63 14.92 -2.70
C TYR A 172 13.56 13.78 -3.69
N ALA A 173 12.54 12.94 -3.62
CA ALA A 173 12.31 11.88 -4.62
C ALA A 173 12.07 12.49 -6.01
N CYS A 174 11.23 13.52 -6.13
CA CYS A 174 11.02 14.23 -7.40
C CYS A 174 12.29 14.89 -7.92
N LEU A 175 13.15 15.44 -7.04
CA LEU A 175 14.40 16.04 -7.45
C LEU A 175 15.41 15.01 -7.98
N VAL A 176 15.43 13.80 -7.43
CA VAL A 176 16.24 12.71 -7.99
C VAL A 176 15.82 12.41 -9.42
N GLU A 177 14.51 12.29 -9.69
CA GLU A 177 13.97 12.08 -11.03
C GLU A 177 14.30 13.26 -11.96
N ALA A 178 14.10 14.50 -11.49
CA ALA A 178 14.36 15.70 -12.27
C ALA A 178 15.83 15.86 -12.66
N PHE A 179 16.78 15.65 -11.72
CA PHE A 179 18.20 15.67 -12.02
C PHE A 179 18.65 14.51 -12.90
N GLY A 180 18.01 13.34 -12.77
CA GLY A 180 18.20 12.22 -13.69
C GLY A 180 17.77 12.58 -15.12
N PHE A 181 16.60 13.21 -15.27
CA PHE A 181 16.07 13.66 -16.57
C PHE A 181 16.98 14.72 -17.22
N LEU A 182 17.46 15.67 -16.45
CA LEU A 182 18.36 16.73 -16.93
C LEU A 182 19.78 16.24 -17.22
N LYS A 183 20.10 14.98 -16.89
CA LYS A 183 21.49 14.47 -16.91
C LYS A 183 22.43 15.39 -16.11
N GLY A 184 21.93 15.88 -14.98
CA GLY A 184 22.62 16.79 -14.10
C GLY A 184 23.86 16.20 -13.45
N PRO A 185 24.63 17.01 -12.67
CA PRO A 185 25.81 16.54 -11.97
C PRO A 185 25.49 15.36 -11.04
N MET A 186 26.33 14.34 -11.07
CA MET A 186 26.16 13.14 -10.24
C MET A 186 26.17 13.47 -8.74
N ASP A 187 26.88 14.51 -8.33
CA ASP A 187 26.95 14.96 -6.95
C ASP A 187 25.59 15.41 -6.43
N MET A 188 24.83 16.14 -7.23
CA MET A 188 23.49 16.61 -6.88
C MET A 188 22.51 15.46 -6.79
N LEU A 189 22.57 14.51 -7.73
CA LEU A 189 21.74 13.30 -7.71
C LEU A 189 22.03 12.48 -6.44
N THR A 190 23.32 12.26 -6.13
CA THR A 190 23.73 11.53 -4.92
C THR A 190 23.30 12.27 -3.65
N TYR A 191 23.38 13.59 -3.63
CA TYR A 191 22.96 14.41 -2.50
C TYR A 191 21.45 14.26 -2.22
N TYR A 192 20.60 14.40 -3.25
CA TYR A 192 19.15 14.28 -3.07
C TYR A 192 18.73 12.84 -2.75
N GLU A 193 19.41 11.85 -3.31
CA GLU A 193 19.20 10.45 -2.97
C GLU A 193 19.50 10.16 -1.49
N GLN A 194 20.57 10.71 -0.95
CA GLN A 194 20.89 10.59 0.47
C GLN A 194 19.86 11.30 1.36
N ARG A 195 19.42 12.50 0.95
CA ARG A 195 18.36 13.23 1.66
C ARG A 195 17.05 12.46 1.66
N TYR A 196 16.67 11.90 0.52
CA TYR A 196 15.50 11.05 0.41
C TYR A 196 15.55 9.86 1.37
N LYS A 197 16.66 9.13 1.39
CA LYS A 197 16.84 7.97 2.29
C LYS A 197 16.71 8.37 3.76
N GLN A 198 17.31 9.48 4.17
CA GLN A 198 17.21 9.99 5.53
C GLN A 198 15.75 10.31 5.93
N GLU A 199 14.97 10.89 5.02
CA GLU A 199 13.56 11.19 5.29
C GLU A 199 12.71 9.90 5.30
N VAL A 200 12.98 8.94 4.40
CA VAL A 200 12.31 7.62 4.38
C VAL A 200 12.52 6.88 5.69
N ASP A 201 13.75 6.85 6.21
CA ASP A 201 14.06 6.19 7.48
C ASP A 201 13.26 6.80 8.65
N LYS A 202 13.22 8.12 8.74
CA LYS A 202 12.44 8.83 9.77
C LYS A 202 10.94 8.52 9.65
N PHE A 203 10.41 8.62 8.44
CA PHE A 203 8.99 8.38 8.17
C PHE A 203 8.61 6.92 8.41
N GLY A 204 9.47 5.97 8.05
CA GLY A 204 9.30 4.55 8.34
C GLY A 204 9.19 4.29 9.83
N LEU A 205 10.05 4.90 10.65
CA LEU A 205 9.99 4.80 12.11
C LEU A 205 8.67 5.38 12.68
N GLU A 206 8.20 6.51 12.15
CA GLU A 206 6.91 7.09 12.55
C GLU A 206 5.74 6.15 12.21
N GLN A 207 5.75 5.51 11.03
CA GLN A 207 4.70 4.56 10.63
C GLN A 207 4.70 3.31 11.50
N ILE A 208 5.87 2.81 11.90
CA ILE A 208 6.00 1.69 12.83
C ILE A 208 5.46 2.09 14.21
N GLY A 209 5.80 3.28 14.70
CA GLY A 209 5.31 3.81 15.96
C GLY A 209 3.79 3.89 16.04
N ARG A 210 3.13 4.31 14.96
CA ARG A 210 1.65 4.35 14.87
C ARG A 210 0.99 2.97 14.95
N ARG A 211 1.67 1.91 14.52
CA ARG A 211 1.16 0.53 14.54
C ARG A 211 1.31 -0.17 15.87
N ARG A 212 2.25 0.26 16.70
CA ARG A 212 2.63 -0.41 17.96
C ARG A 212 1.86 0.11 19.17
N ARG A 213 0.54 0.26 19.05
CA ARG A 213 -0.30 0.69 20.17
C ARG A 213 -0.22 -0.25 21.39
N GLY A 214 0.06 -1.53 21.16
CA GLY A 214 0.20 -2.52 22.23
C GLY A 214 1.47 -2.39 23.07
N ASP A 215 2.52 -1.76 22.55
CA ASP A 215 3.80 -1.61 23.26
C ASP A 215 3.68 -0.63 24.46
N TYR A 216 2.71 0.27 24.44
CA TYR A 216 2.42 1.18 25.55
C TYR A 216 1.77 0.47 26.75
N THR A 217 1.06 -0.62 26.52
CA THR A 217 0.41 -1.40 27.59
C THR A 217 1.38 -2.32 28.30
N SER A 218 2.47 -2.72 27.68
CA SER A 218 3.51 -3.57 28.25
C SER A 218 4.74 -2.83 28.79
N GLY A 219 4.75 -1.49 28.69
CA GLY A 219 5.83 -0.65 29.26
C GLY A 219 7.20 -0.79 28.57
N THR A 220 7.29 -1.50 27.46
CA THR A 220 8.54 -1.75 26.73
C THR A 220 8.43 -1.22 25.31
N ILE A 221 8.99 -0.05 25.06
CA ILE A 221 9.18 0.45 23.69
C ILE A 221 10.36 -0.31 23.09
N ARG A 222 10.08 -1.40 22.39
CA ARG A 222 11.07 -2.08 21.56
C ARG A 222 11.09 -1.43 20.18
N ILE A 223 11.74 -0.32 20.05
CA ILE A 223 12.16 0.20 18.75
C ILE A 223 13.39 -0.61 18.39
N PRO A 224 13.39 -1.43 17.32
CA PRO A 224 14.63 -1.95 16.79
C PRO A 224 15.37 -0.76 16.18
N LEU A 225 16.17 -0.11 16.98
CA LEU A 225 17.18 0.78 16.48
C LEU A 225 18.19 -0.10 15.74
N ASN A 226 18.34 0.10 14.45
CA ASN A 226 19.46 -0.41 13.67
C ASN A 226 20.75 0.34 14.03
N THR A 227 20.95 0.63 15.30
CA THR A 227 22.23 1.04 15.81
C THR A 227 23.01 -0.26 16.08
N PRO A 228 24.18 -0.45 15.49
CA PRO A 228 25.05 -1.53 15.89
C PRO A 228 25.21 -1.41 17.41
N SER A 229 24.86 -2.49 18.10
CA SER A 229 24.99 -2.58 19.55
C SER A 229 26.44 -2.25 19.90
N THR A 230 26.66 -1.15 20.61
CA THR A 230 27.97 -0.80 21.15
C THR A 230 28.43 -1.80 22.24
N THR A 231 27.61 -2.83 22.53
CA THR A 231 27.94 -3.90 23.47
C THR A 231 28.87 -4.95 22.90
N ASP A 232 29.06 -5.03 21.57
CA ASP A 232 30.02 -5.95 20.98
C ASP A 232 31.46 -5.40 20.87
N ALA A 233 31.67 -4.16 21.28
CA ALA A 233 32.98 -3.54 21.29
C ALA A 233 33.59 -3.54 22.70
N GLY A 234 33.72 -4.70 23.35
CA GLY A 234 34.48 -4.67 24.57
C GLY A 234 34.31 -5.77 25.61
N LEU A 235 34.19 -7.00 25.22
CA LEU A 235 34.45 -8.11 26.16
C LEU A 235 35.25 -9.22 25.49
N THR A 236 36.48 -8.87 25.12
CA THR A 236 37.56 -9.87 25.12
C THR A 236 38.36 -9.68 26.39
N LYS A 237 38.09 -10.49 27.38
CA LYS A 237 39.06 -10.92 28.38
C LYS A 237 38.92 -12.42 28.57
#